data_a13f7224da7a4cf332452278fd1e9a4f
#
_entry.id   a13f7224da7a4cf332452278fd1e9a4f
#
_cell.length_a   1.000
_cell.length_b   1.000
_cell.length_c   1.000
_cell.angle_alpha   90.00
_cell.angle_beta   90.00
_cell.angle_gamma   90.00
#
_symmetry.space_group_name_H-M   'P 1'
#
loop_
_entity.id
_entity.type
_entity.pdbx_description
1 polymer ?
#
loop_
_entity_poly.entity_id
_entity_poly.type
_entity_poly.pdbx_seq_one_letter_code
_entity_poly.pdbx_strand_id
1 'polypeptide(L)'
;MSNGESVASSQFSPLGAVGPDRLPLEVVDLLKLALRRGATDVLLAVDRPPSFRVSATLTPAEELPPPGPDAIVRVAHTLLGEGGIAELERHRDRDFAFEVTGLARFRGSFYYQRGGLALALRVLPASIPSLDELGLPSDVAQLASLSRGLILVTGPTGSGKSTALAAIIGLINVSHAKHIVTIEDPVEFVHADKLSRVEQREVGRDT
;
A
#
# COMPACT_ATOMS: atom_id res chain seq x y z
N MET A 1 26.22 30.61 5.13
CA MET A 1 24.76 30.70 5.02
C MET A 1 24.33 29.56 4.15
N SER A 2 23.98 28.44 4.77
CA SER A 2 23.63 27.18 4.08
C SER A 2 22.12 27.09 4.12
N ASN A 3 21.51 27.27 2.96
CA ASN A 3 20.09 27.00 2.78
C ASN A 3 19.89 25.48 2.79
N GLY A 4 19.39 24.98 3.91
CA GLY A 4 18.82 23.64 3.97
C GLY A 4 17.46 23.66 3.27
N GLU A 5 17.41 23.24 2.02
CA GLU A 5 16.14 22.89 1.37
C GLU A 5 15.55 21.67 2.10
N SER A 6 14.51 21.95 2.85
CA SER A 6 13.61 20.93 3.40
C SER A 6 13.04 20.14 2.22
N VAL A 7 13.43 18.88 2.11
CA VAL A 7 12.75 17.92 1.25
C VAL A 7 11.30 17.84 1.73
N ALA A 8 10.39 18.41 0.95
CA ALA A 8 8.98 18.41 1.23
C ALA A 8 8.51 16.95 1.36
N SER A 9 8.07 16.57 2.54
CA SER A 9 7.42 15.30 2.80
C SER A 9 6.22 15.18 1.86
N SER A 10 6.24 14.17 0.97
CA SER A 10 5.12 13.86 0.09
C SER A 10 3.87 13.65 0.95
N GLN A 11 2.87 14.53 0.78
CA GLN A 11 1.65 14.46 1.57
C GLN A 11 0.81 13.26 1.11
N PHE A 12 0.89 12.18 1.85
CA PHE A 12 0.11 10.98 1.64
C PHE A 12 -1.33 11.22 2.08
N SER A 13 -2.32 11.09 1.17
CA SER A 13 -3.74 11.18 1.50
C SER A 13 -4.39 9.80 1.36
N PRO A 14 -4.93 9.22 2.44
CA PRO A 14 -5.71 8.01 2.29
C PRO A 14 -7.08 8.37 1.74
N LEU A 15 -7.37 7.77 0.65
CA LEU A 15 -8.72 7.67 0.16
C LEU A 15 -9.38 6.51 0.90
N GLY A 16 -10.57 6.72 1.42
CA GLY A 16 -11.35 5.65 2.08
C GLY A 16 -11.60 4.46 1.13
N ALA A 17 -12.39 3.50 1.60
CA ALA A 17 -12.85 2.41 0.75
C ALA A 17 -13.65 2.98 -0.44
N VAL A 18 -13.26 2.58 -1.64
CA VAL A 18 -13.92 2.94 -2.89
C VAL A 18 -14.71 1.73 -3.37
N GLY A 19 -16.01 1.89 -3.57
CA GLY A 19 -16.81 0.84 -4.19
C GLY A 19 -16.28 0.54 -5.60
N PRO A 20 -16.29 -0.73 -6.04
CA PRO A 20 -15.83 -1.09 -7.40
C PRO A 20 -16.66 -0.39 -8.49
N ASP A 21 -17.89 -0.01 -8.21
CA ASP A 21 -18.82 0.74 -9.05
C ASP A 21 -18.40 2.21 -9.28
N ARG A 22 -17.53 2.76 -8.43
CA ARG A 22 -17.03 4.14 -8.55
C ARG A 22 -15.78 4.25 -9.42
N LEU A 23 -15.06 3.15 -9.63
CA LEU A 23 -13.92 3.10 -10.55
C LEU A 23 -14.39 2.78 -11.97
N PRO A 24 -13.70 3.27 -13.01
CA PRO A 24 -13.92 2.78 -14.37
C PRO A 24 -13.82 1.25 -14.42
N LEU A 25 -14.74 0.59 -15.11
CA LEU A 25 -14.85 -0.87 -15.16
C LEU A 25 -13.53 -1.51 -15.63
N GLU A 26 -12.89 -0.87 -16.61
CA GLU A 26 -11.60 -1.31 -17.14
C GLU A 26 -10.50 -1.36 -16.08
N VAL A 27 -10.53 -0.42 -15.11
CA VAL A 27 -9.56 -0.39 -14.01
C VAL A 27 -9.85 -1.50 -13.00
N VAL A 28 -11.11 -1.73 -12.68
CA VAL A 28 -11.50 -2.83 -11.78
C VAL A 28 -11.09 -4.18 -12.36
N ASP A 29 -11.33 -4.40 -13.64
CA ASP A 29 -10.98 -5.65 -14.30
C ASP A 29 -9.46 -5.82 -14.44
N LEU A 30 -8.74 -4.73 -14.67
CA LEU A 30 -7.28 -4.70 -14.62
C LEU A 30 -6.74 -5.12 -13.24
N LEU A 31 -7.28 -4.54 -12.16
CA LEU A 31 -6.88 -4.88 -10.79
C LEU A 31 -7.20 -6.34 -10.45
N LYS A 32 -8.36 -6.84 -10.86
CA LYS A 32 -8.72 -8.27 -10.71
C LYS A 32 -7.75 -9.17 -11.47
N LEU A 33 -7.35 -8.79 -12.69
CA LEU A 33 -6.38 -9.55 -13.47
C LEU A 33 -5.02 -9.55 -12.80
N ALA A 34 -4.56 -8.40 -12.32
CA ALA A 34 -3.29 -8.27 -11.58
C ALA A 34 -3.27 -9.20 -10.35
N LEU A 35 -4.34 -9.20 -9.56
CA LEU A 35 -4.46 -10.07 -8.37
C LEU A 35 -4.47 -11.56 -8.75
N ARG A 36 -5.22 -11.94 -9.79
CA ARG A 36 -5.22 -13.34 -10.28
C ARG A 36 -3.83 -13.81 -10.74
N ARG A 37 -2.99 -12.90 -11.23
CA ARG A 37 -1.60 -13.18 -11.63
C ARG A 37 -0.60 -13.14 -10.47
N GLY A 38 -1.06 -12.82 -9.26
CA GLY A 38 -0.19 -12.63 -8.10
C GLY A 38 0.75 -11.43 -8.26
N ALA A 39 0.29 -10.39 -8.96
CA ALA A 39 1.08 -9.18 -9.15
C ALA A 39 1.23 -8.41 -7.83
N THR A 40 2.46 -7.96 -7.56
CA THR A 40 2.75 -7.05 -6.44
C THR A 40 2.64 -5.59 -6.82
N ASP A 41 2.89 -5.27 -8.10
CA ASP A 41 2.78 -3.91 -8.60
C ASP A 41 2.08 -3.89 -9.97
N VAL A 42 1.36 -2.80 -10.25
CA VAL A 42 0.70 -2.49 -11.52
C VAL A 42 1.17 -1.12 -11.98
N LEU A 43 1.67 -1.03 -13.20
CA LEU A 43 2.11 0.22 -13.81
C LEU A 43 1.24 0.55 -15.00
N LEU A 44 0.72 1.77 -15.06
CA LEU A 44 -0.04 2.33 -16.16
C LEU A 44 0.66 3.59 -16.68
N ALA A 45 0.84 3.66 -17.99
CA ALA A 45 1.32 4.86 -18.66
C ALA A 45 0.59 5.00 -20.00
N VAL A 46 0.43 6.24 -20.45
CA VAL A 46 -0.20 6.55 -21.73
C VAL A 46 0.55 5.83 -22.88
N ASP A 47 -0.21 5.29 -23.83
CA ASP A 47 0.28 4.62 -25.04
C ASP A 47 1.19 3.41 -24.79
N ARG A 48 1.10 2.79 -23.63
CA ARG A 48 1.81 1.54 -23.28
C ARG A 48 0.87 0.53 -22.65
N PRO A 49 0.96 -0.76 -22.99
CA PRO A 49 0.22 -1.78 -22.28
C PRO A 49 0.49 -1.72 -20.78
N PRO A 50 -0.54 -1.95 -19.95
CA PRO A 50 -0.34 -2.12 -18.51
C PRO A 50 0.77 -3.12 -18.22
N SER A 51 1.56 -2.88 -17.17
CA SER A 51 2.64 -3.80 -16.81
C SER A 51 2.43 -4.29 -15.39
N PHE A 52 2.67 -5.59 -15.18
CA PHE A 52 2.54 -6.24 -13.88
C PHE A 52 3.90 -6.71 -13.39
N ARG A 53 4.17 -6.52 -12.10
CA ARG A 53 5.31 -7.14 -11.45
C ARG A 53 4.85 -8.43 -10.78
N VAL A 54 5.36 -9.55 -11.26
CA VAL A 54 5.11 -10.88 -10.70
C VAL A 54 6.45 -11.52 -10.37
N SER A 55 6.63 -12.03 -9.15
CA SER A 55 7.89 -12.64 -8.71
C SER A 55 9.13 -11.79 -9.05
N ALA A 56 9.08 -10.49 -8.73
CA ALA A 56 10.11 -9.48 -9.00
C ALA A 56 10.33 -9.11 -10.50
N THR A 57 9.72 -9.82 -11.45
CA THR A 57 9.83 -9.53 -12.88
C THR A 57 8.68 -8.61 -13.32
N LEU A 58 9.02 -7.53 -14.04
CA LEU A 58 8.04 -6.63 -14.63
C LEU A 58 7.75 -7.08 -16.07
N THR A 59 6.49 -7.41 -16.36
CA THR A 59 6.05 -7.90 -17.66
C THR A 59 4.87 -7.08 -18.19
N PRO A 60 4.89 -6.60 -19.45
CA PRO A 60 3.71 -5.98 -20.04
C PRO A 60 2.59 -7.00 -20.24
N ALA A 61 1.36 -6.55 -20.06
CA ALA A 61 0.14 -7.31 -20.35
C ALA A 61 -0.32 -6.95 -21.78
N GLU A 62 0.34 -7.51 -22.77
CA GLU A 62 0.14 -7.15 -24.19
C GLU A 62 -1.28 -7.46 -24.70
N GLU A 63 -2.00 -8.33 -24.01
CA GLU A 63 -3.42 -8.61 -24.28
C GLU A 63 -4.37 -7.49 -23.88
N LEU A 64 -3.88 -6.50 -23.10
CA LEU A 64 -4.65 -5.33 -22.70
C LEU A 64 -4.28 -4.13 -23.56
N PRO A 65 -5.28 -3.35 -24.02
CA PRO A 65 -4.99 -2.17 -24.82
C PRO A 65 -4.25 -1.12 -23.96
N PRO A 66 -3.32 -0.37 -24.56
CA PRO A 66 -2.72 0.79 -23.91
C PRO A 66 -3.79 1.81 -23.47
N PRO A 67 -3.74 2.34 -22.25
CA PRO A 67 -4.65 3.39 -21.85
C PRO A 67 -4.35 4.69 -22.58
N GLY A 68 -5.39 5.33 -23.09
CA GLY A 68 -5.29 6.69 -23.59
C GLY A 68 -5.11 7.70 -22.44
N PRO A 69 -4.71 8.96 -22.74
CA PRO A 69 -4.47 9.98 -21.72
C PRO A 69 -5.69 10.24 -20.84
N ASP A 70 -6.89 10.30 -21.42
CA ASP A 70 -8.12 10.55 -20.68
C ASP A 70 -8.48 9.42 -19.70
N ALA A 71 -8.07 8.18 -19.97
CA ALA A 71 -8.35 7.06 -19.11
C ALA A 71 -7.63 7.21 -17.76
N ILE A 72 -6.34 7.54 -17.77
CA ILE A 72 -5.56 7.73 -16.54
C ILE A 72 -6.03 8.98 -15.78
N VAL A 73 -6.39 10.05 -16.49
CA VAL A 73 -6.96 11.28 -15.90
C VAL A 73 -8.28 10.98 -15.18
N ARG A 74 -9.20 10.23 -15.80
CA ARG A 74 -10.46 9.84 -15.14
C ARG A 74 -10.22 9.03 -13.85
N VAL A 75 -9.25 8.11 -13.88
CA VAL A 75 -8.88 7.36 -12.67
C VAL A 75 -8.34 8.29 -11.59
N ALA A 76 -7.49 9.25 -11.96
CA ALA A 76 -6.97 10.24 -11.03
C ALA A 76 -8.09 11.08 -10.38
N HIS A 77 -9.03 11.60 -11.16
CA HIS A 77 -10.19 12.32 -10.62
C HIS A 77 -11.03 11.46 -9.68
N THR A 78 -11.27 10.20 -10.04
CA THR A 78 -12.05 9.28 -9.20
C THR A 78 -11.37 9.00 -7.86
N LEU A 79 -10.05 8.80 -7.88
CA LEU A 79 -9.29 8.43 -6.68
C LEU A 79 -8.87 9.63 -5.85
N LEU A 80 -8.49 10.74 -6.44
CA LEU A 80 -7.93 11.88 -5.71
C LEU A 80 -8.96 12.96 -5.38
N GLY A 81 -10.05 13.08 -6.15
CA GLY A 81 -10.97 14.19 -6.06
C GLY A 81 -10.32 15.54 -6.43
N GLU A 82 -11.10 16.63 -6.39
CA GLU A 82 -10.65 17.94 -6.84
C GLU A 82 -9.41 18.46 -6.07
N GLY A 83 -9.39 18.28 -4.74
CA GLY A 83 -8.25 18.74 -3.91
C GLY A 83 -6.96 17.99 -4.23
N GLY A 84 -7.03 16.68 -4.41
CA GLY A 84 -5.86 15.86 -4.75
C GLY A 84 -5.37 16.09 -6.18
N ILE A 85 -6.26 16.41 -7.11
CA ILE A 85 -5.89 16.82 -8.47
C ILE A 85 -5.11 18.13 -8.45
N ALA A 86 -5.57 19.14 -7.72
CA ALA A 86 -4.86 20.41 -7.60
C ALA A 86 -3.43 20.24 -7.02
N GLU A 87 -3.27 19.32 -6.07
CA GLU A 87 -1.95 18.98 -5.52
C GLU A 87 -1.07 18.24 -6.54
N LEU A 88 -1.64 17.25 -7.26
CA LEU A 88 -0.96 16.54 -8.33
C LEU A 88 -0.46 17.48 -9.44
N GLU A 89 -1.27 18.46 -9.83
CA GLU A 89 -0.88 19.46 -10.82
C GLU A 89 0.27 20.36 -10.33
N ARG A 90 0.25 20.74 -9.05
CA ARG A 90 1.26 21.60 -8.44
C ARG A 90 2.58 20.89 -8.21
N HIS A 91 2.56 19.66 -7.66
CA HIS A 91 3.76 18.93 -7.26
C HIS A 91 4.26 17.96 -8.34
N ARG A 92 3.46 17.71 -9.38
CA ARG A 92 3.74 16.80 -10.49
C ARG A 92 3.78 15.32 -10.10
N ASP A 93 3.52 15.03 -8.83
CA ASP A 93 3.34 13.71 -8.26
C ASP A 93 2.35 13.73 -7.09
N ARG A 94 1.76 12.59 -6.80
CA ARG A 94 0.84 12.45 -5.65
C ARG A 94 0.76 10.99 -5.22
N ASP A 95 1.21 10.73 -3.99
CA ASP A 95 1.03 9.44 -3.32
C ASP A 95 -0.33 9.37 -2.64
N PHE A 96 -0.92 8.18 -2.66
CA PHE A 96 -2.22 7.92 -2.05
C PHE A 96 -2.37 6.44 -1.70
N ALA A 97 -3.36 6.10 -0.88
CA ALA A 97 -3.79 4.72 -0.68
C ALA A 97 -5.31 4.64 -0.76
N PHE A 98 -5.80 3.52 -1.22
CA PHE A 98 -7.23 3.24 -1.31
C PHE A 98 -7.51 1.75 -1.18
N GLU A 99 -8.74 1.44 -0.86
CA GLU A 99 -9.23 0.08 -0.81
C GLU A 99 -10.36 -0.07 -1.84
N VAL A 100 -10.31 -1.12 -2.64
CA VAL A 100 -11.45 -1.52 -3.47
C VAL A 100 -12.22 -2.57 -2.69
N THR A 101 -13.43 -2.22 -2.28
CA THR A 101 -14.27 -3.08 -1.44
C THR A 101 -14.45 -4.47 -2.06
N GLY A 102 -14.12 -5.50 -1.29
CA GLY A 102 -14.20 -6.90 -1.73
C GLY A 102 -13.10 -7.33 -2.71
N LEU A 103 -12.07 -6.50 -2.94
CA LEU A 103 -10.98 -6.83 -3.83
C LEU A 103 -9.61 -6.80 -3.11
N ALA A 104 -9.07 -5.62 -2.83
CA ALA A 104 -7.79 -5.45 -2.15
C ALA A 104 -7.57 -3.98 -1.74
N ARG A 105 -6.53 -3.76 -0.93
CA ARG A 105 -5.97 -2.43 -0.67
C ARG A 105 -4.78 -2.19 -1.59
N PHE A 106 -4.62 -0.92 -1.95
CA PHE A 106 -3.56 -0.48 -2.84
C PHE A 106 -2.90 0.79 -2.29
N ARG A 107 -1.60 0.88 -2.45
CA ARG A 107 -0.86 2.13 -2.40
C ARG A 107 -0.56 2.55 -3.83
N GLY A 108 -0.77 3.80 -4.15
CA GLY A 108 -0.55 4.33 -5.49
C GLY A 108 0.24 5.62 -5.49
N SER A 109 0.84 5.90 -6.63
CA SER A 109 1.43 7.18 -6.96
C SER A 109 1.02 7.58 -8.37
N PHE A 110 0.39 8.76 -8.50
CA PHE A 110 0.28 9.43 -9.79
C PHE A 110 1.49 10.33 -9.99
N TYR A 111 2.04 10.30 -11.17
CA TYR A 111 3.17 11.16 -11.53
C TYR A 111 3.18 11.50 -13.02
N TYR A 112 3.74 12.65 -13.33
CA TYR A 112 3.90 13.04 -14.73
C TYR A 112 5.23 12.52 -15.29
N GLN A 113 5.17 11.91 -16.47
CA GLN A 113 6.34 11.52 -17.24
C GLN A 113 6.15 11.86 -18.71
N ARG A 114 7.15 12.47 -19.36
CA ARG A 114 7.15 12.82 -20.80
C ARG A 114 5.86 13.53 -21.25
N GLY A 115 5.31 14.39 -20.37
CA GLY A 115 4.09 15.17 -20.64
C GLY A 115 2.77 14.42 -20.39
N GLY A 116 2.78 13.11 -20.14
CA GLY A 116 1.60 12.30 -19.81
C GLY A 116 1.54 11.94 -18.35
N LEU A 117 0.31 11.70 -17.84
CA LEU A 117 0.08 11.18 -16.51
C LEU A 117 0.32 9.66 -16.48
N ALA A 118 0.96 9.17 -15.43
CA ALA A 118 1.19 7.77 -15.17
C ALA A 118 0.70 7.39 -13.77
N LEU A 119 0.46 6.11 -13.56
CA LEU A 119 0.01 5.55 -12.30
C LEU A 119 0.84 4.31 -11.96
N ALA A 120 1.42 4.28 -10.78
CA ALA A 120 2.00 3.10 -10.18
C ALA A 120 1.13 2.66 -9.01
N LEU A 121 0.74 1.40 -8.96
CA LEU A 121 0.00 0.81 -7.84
C LEU A 121 0.79 -0.34 -7.26
N ARG A 122 0.84 -0.41 -5.94
CA ARG A 122 1.29 -1.58 -5.18
C ARG A 122 0.12 -2.24 -4.50
N VAL A 123 -0.01 -3.53 -4.68
CA VAL A 123 -1.00 -4.35 -3.96
C VAL A 123 -0.54 -4.51 -2.52
N LEU A 124 -1.40 -4.13 -1.58
CA LEU A 124 -1.16 -4.36 -0.16
C LEU A 124 -1.77 -5.70 0.25
N PRO A 125 -1.10 -6.46 1.13
CA PRO A 125 -1.62 -7.75 1.59
C PRO A 125 -3.02 -7.62 2.21
N ALA A 126 -3.93 -8.53 1.83
CA ALA A 126 -5.30 -8.52 2.33
C ALA A 126 -5.43 -9.11 3.75
N SER A 127 -4.47 -9.93 4.14
CA SER A 127 -4.45 -10.60 5.45
C SER A 127 -3.04 -10.59 6.05
N ILE A 128 -2.99 -10.61 7.35
CA ILE A 128 -1.75 -10.75 8.10
C ILE A 128 -1.51 -12.25 8.23
N PRO A 129 -0.40 -12.79 7.69
CA PRO A 129 -0.08 -14.20 7.85
C PRO A 129 0.25 -14.50 9.31
N SER A 130 -0.03 -15.72 9.75
CA SER A 130 0.40 -16.22 11.05
C SER A 130 1.91 -16.49 11.07
N LEU A 131 2.49 -16.61 12.28
CA LEU A 131 3.91 -16.97 12.42
C LEU A 131 4.21 -18.34 11.79
N ASP A 132 3.27 -19.28 11.87
CA ASP A 132 3.42 -20.63 11.29
C ASP A 132 3.41 -20.57 9.76
N GLU A 133 2.51 -19.78 9.16
CA GLU A 133 2.49 -19.59 7.70
C GLU A 133 3.77 -18.93 7.18
N LEU A 134 4.43 -18.11 8.02
CA LEU A 134 5.73 -17.51 7.70
C LEU A 134 6.91 -18.46 7.92
N GLY A 135 6.68 -19.66 8.48
CA GLY A 135 7.74 -20.61 8.82
C GLY A 135 8.71 -20.10 9.89
N LEU A 136 8.27 -19.16 10.74
CA LEU A 136 9.09 -18.61 11.81
C LEU A 136 9.20 -19.62 12.98
N PRO A 137 10.37 -19.69 13.65
CA PRO A 137 10.54 -20.58 14.81
C PRO A 137 9.52 -20.29 15.91
N SER A 138 9.05 -21.33 16.60
CA SER A 138 8.09 -21.22 17.70
C SER A 138 8.54 -20.27 18.82
N ASP A 139 9.84 -20.10 19.00
CA ASP A 139 10.43 -19.17 19.98
C ASP A 139 10.04 -17.71 19.70
N VAL A 140 9.76 -17.36 18.43
CA VAL A 140 9.28 -16.02 18.06
C VAL A 140 7.92 -15.75 18.70
N ALA A 141 7.07 -16.76 18.85
CA ALA A 141 5.78 -16.61 19.52
C ALA A 141 5.92 -16.25 21.01
N GLN A 142 7.01 -16.65 21.65
CA GLN A 142 7.29 -16.33 23.06
C GLN A 142 7.53 -14.81 23.24
N LEU A 143 8.01 -14.12 22.20
CA LEU A 143 8.22 -12.68 22.24
C LEU A 143 6.89 -11.93 22.50
N ALA A 144 5.77 -12.47 22.01
CA ALA A 144 4.44 -11.88 22.23
C ALA A 144 4.02 -11.89 23.72
N SER A 145 4.62 -12.76 24.53
CA SER A 145 4.31 -12.91 25.96
C SER A 145 5.13 -11.99 26.88
N LEU A 146 6.17 -11.36 26.34
CA LEU A 146 7.05 -10.51 27.14
C LEU A 146 6.31 -9.30 27.68
N SER A 147 6.51 -9.02 28.99
CA SER A 147 5.86 -7.89 29.65
C SER A 147 6.60 -6.57 29.47
N ARG A 148 7.88 -6.63 29.11
CA ARG A 148 8.78 -5.45 28.91
C ARG A 148 10.01 -5.85 28.11
N GLY A 149 10.66 -4.86 27.51
CA GLY A 149 11.91 -5.03 26.78
C GLY A 149 11.89 -4.31 25.45
N LEU A 150 12.92 -4.52 24.65
CA LEU A 150 13.05 -4.05 23.29
C LEU A 150 13.31 -5.24 22.39
N ILE A 151 12.57 -5.34 21.29
CA ILE A 151 12.77 -6.35 20.25
C ILE A 151 13.17 -5.62 18.97
N LEU A 152 14.29 -6.02 18.38
CA LEU A 152 14.77 -5.49 17.12
C LEU A 152 14.58 -6.52 16.01
N VAL A 153 13.86 -6.13 14.95
CA VAL A 153 13.71 -6.94 13.73
C VAL A 153 14.52 -6.26 12.63
N THR A 154 15.60 -6.90 12.20
CA THR A 154 16.55 -6.32 11.25
C THR A 154 16.70 -7.19 10.00
N GLY A 155 17.16 -6.58 8.92
CA GLY A 155 17.38 -7.28 7.64
C GLY A 155 17.26 -6.33 6.44
N PRO A 156 17.63 -6.76 5.24
CA PRO A 156 17.52 -5.95 4.03
C PRO A 156 16.05 -5.66 3.67
N THR A 157 15.84 -4.70 2.78
CA THR A 157 14.50 -4.42 2.23
C THR A 157 13.94 -5.67 1.54
N GLY A 158 12.64 -5.95 1.77
CA GLY A 158 11.98 -7.13 1.20
C GLY A 158 12.25 -8.45 1.94
N SER A 159 12.96 -8.45 3.07
CA SER A 159 13.23 -9.66 3.86
C SER A 159 12.07 -10.10 4.76
N GLY A 160 10.92 -9.42 4.71
CA GLY A 160 9.74 -9.79 5.50
C GLY A 160 9.67 -9.19 6.91
N LYS A 161 10.48 -8.15 7.22
CA LYS A 161 10.48 -7.50 8.55
C LYS A 161 9.10 -7.02 8.98
N SER A 162 8.45 -6.20 8.15
CA SER A 162 7.11 -5.65 8.43
C SER A 162 6.08 -6.77 8.56
N THR A 163 6.18 -7.81 7.71
CA THR A 163 5.31 -8.98 7.75
C THR A 163 5.46 -9.76 9.05
N ALA A 164 6.70 -10.00 9.49
CA ALA A 164 6.99 -10.68 10.76
C ALA A 164 6.48 -9.86 11.96
N LEU A 165 6.70 -8.55 11.98
CA LEU A 165 6.18 -7.65 13.01
C LEU A 165 4.64 -7.67 13.04
N ALA A 166 3.99 -7.59 11.88
CA ALA A 166 2.54 -7.66 11.79
C ALA A 166 2.01 -9.00 12.33
N ALA A 167 2.69 -10.12 12.03
CA ALA A 167 2.32 -11.44 12.56
C ALA A 167 2.45 -11.50 14.09
N ILE A 168 3.53 -10.94 14.67
CA ILE A 168 3.71 -10.85 16.13
C ILE A 168 2.61 -10.00 16.77
N ILE A 169 2.33 -8.82 16.22
CA ILE A 169 1.25 -7.93 16.67
C ILE A 169 -0.10 -8.65 16.56
N GLY A 170 -0.35 -9.35 15.45
CA GLY A 170 -1.55 -10.16 15.24
C GLY A 170 -1.71 -11.23 16.33
N LEU A 171 -0.63 -11.92 16.71
CA LEU A 171 -0.64 -12.89 17.80
C LEU A 171 -0.93 -12.23 19.15
N ILE A 172 -0.30 -11.10 19.48
CA ILE A 172 -0.60 -10.33 20.71
C ILE A 172 -2.07 -9.93 20.74
N ASN A 173 -2.59 -9.44 19.62
CA ASN A 173 -3.97 -8.97 19.49
C ASN A 173 -5.02 -10.05 19.74
N VAL A 174 -4.73 -11.32 19.40
CA VAL A 174 -5.66 -12.43 19.64
C VAL A 174 -5.48 -13.12 20.99
N SER A 175 -4.31 -12.98 21.61
CA SER A 175 -3.96 -13.75 22.83
C SER A 175 -3.93 -12.90 24.10
N HIS A 176 -3.84 -11.58 24.01
CA HIS A 176 -3.68 -10.67 25.14
C HIS A 176 -4.62 -9.46 25.03
N ALA A 177 -5.16 -9.01 26.18
CA ALA A 177 -5.93 -7.76 26.26
C ALA A 177 -4.97 -6.59 26.53
N LYS A 178 -4.45 -5.99 25.46
CA LYS A 178 -3.48 -4.88 25.51
C LYS A 178 -3.99 -3.67 24.74
N HIS A 179 -3.39 -2.51 25.01
CA HIS A 179 -3.42 -1.37 24.11
C HIS A 179 -2.12 -1.40 23.30
N ILE A 180 -2.25 -1.58 22.00
CA ILE A 180 -1.13 -1.69 21.05
C ILE A 180 -1.12 -0.41 20.22
N VAL A 181 0.03 0.28 20.19
CA VAL A 181 0.22 1.44 19.35
C VAL A 181 1.36 1.15 18.38
N THR A 182 1.11 1.34 17.10
CA THR A 182 2.17 1.28 16.07
C THR A 182 2.46 2.67 15.52
N ILE A 183 3.70 2.88 15.07
CA ILE A 183 4.14 4.05 14.31
C ILE A 183 4.85 3.52 13.08
N GLU A 184 4.27 3.74 11.90
CA GLU A 184 4.66 3.08 10.65
C GLU A 184 4.88 4.11 9.53
N ASP A 185 5.72 3.76 8.55
CA ASP A 185 6.01 4.61 7.38
C ASP A 185 6.05 3.76 6.08
N PRO A 186 4.87 3.55 5.44
CA PRO A 186 3.49 3.71 5.90
C PRO A 186 2.92 2.45 6.59
N VAL A 187 1.62 2.51 6.97
CA VAL A 187 0.87 1.34 7.44
C VAL A 187 0.68 0.35 6.30
N GLU A 188 1.37 -0.81 6.36
CA GLU A 188 1.26 -1.88 5.36
C GLU A 188 0.12 -2.85 5.66
N PHE A 189 0.00 -3.29 6.91
CA PHE A 189 -1.04 -4.21 7.37
C PHE A 189 -2.02 -3.52 8.29
N VAL A 190 -3.31 -3.80 8.15
CA VAL A 190 -4.33 -3.26 9.06
C VAL A 190 -4.78 -4.32 10.04
N HIS A 191 -4.70 -3.97 11.33
CA HIS A 191 -5.13 -4.82 12.43
C HIS A 191 -6.54 -4.41 12.88
N ALA A 192 -7.50 -5.30 12.73
CA ALA A 192 -8.79 -5.13 13.41
C ALA A 192 -8.63 -5.42 14.91
N ASP A 193 -9.33 -4.66 15.76
CA ASP A 193 -9.39 -4.94 17.19
C ASP A 193 -9.95 -6.36 17.45
N LYS A 194 -9.30 -7.11 18.36
CA LYS A 194 -9.74 -8.42 18.84
C LYS A 194 -9.80 -8.44 20.35
N LEU A 195 -8.85 -9.12 21.03
CA LEU A 195 -8.71 -8.98 22.49
C LEU A 195 -8.00 -7.68 22.84
N SER A 196 -7.05 -7.25 22.03
CA SER A 196 -6.40 -5.96 22.18
C SER A 196 -7.10 -4.87 21.39
N ARG A 197 -6.88 -3.62 21.81
CA ARG A 197 -7.13 -2.44 20.99
C ARG A 197 -5.86 -2.06 20.24
N VAL A 198 -5.94 -1.89 18.93
CA VAL A 198 -4.79 -1.56 18.08
C VAL A 198 -4.97 -0.19 17.46
N GLU A 199 -4.07 0.73 17.78
CA GLU A 199 -4.02 2.07 17.19
C GLU A 199 -2.77 2.18 16.31
N GLN A 200 -2.99 2.30 15.01
CA GLN A 200 -1.91 2.40 14.01
C GLN A 200 -1.79 3.85 13.56
N ARG A 201 -0.58 4.39 13.65
CA ARG A 201 -0.30 5.78 13.30
C ARG A 201 0.75 5.83 12.18
N GLU A 202 0.45 6.59 11.15
CA GLU A 202 1.35 6.78 10.01
C GLU A 202 2.19 8.03 10.17
N VAL A 203 3.50 7.91 9.94
CA VAL A 203 4.45 9.03 9.99
C VAL A 203 4.10 10.07 8.93
N GLY A 204 4.16 11.35 9.32
CA GLY A 204 3.85 12.47 8.43
C GLY A 204 2.36 12.72 8.20
N ARG A 205 1.49 11.87 8.77
CA ARG A 205 0.03 11.99 8.70
C ARG A 205 -0.61 12.05 10.08
N ASP A 206 -0.31 11.10 10.93
CA ASP A 206 -0.91 10.93 12.25
C ASP A 206 0.08 11.29 13.37
N THR A 207 1.36 11.46 13.01
CA THR A 207 2.45 11.85 13.94
C THR A 207 3.27 12.98 13.37
#